data_3a67d0be314afb4c028afe01fe1631cd
#
_entry.id   3a67d0be314afb4c028afe01fe1631cd
#
_cell.length_a   1.000
_cell.length_b   1.000
_cell.length_c   1.000
_cell.angle_alpha   90.00
_cell.angle_beta   90.00
_cell.angle_gamma   90.00
#
_symmetry.space_group_name_H-M   'P 1'
#
loop_
_entity.id
_entity.type
_entity.pdbx_description
1 polymer ?
#
loop_
_entity_poly.entity_id
_entity_poly.type
_entity_poly.pdbx_seq_one_letter_code
_entity_poly.pdbx_strand_id
1 'polypeptide(L)'
;MGPDSFLGGVRLKVALSMTAWKRPQYFEKVLDSIINAGGAALPMHISIDGGYEEQQNVMREIVEHKSLNASVYAHEENLGCSANTHYALSKAFEDSSIDAIIHLEDDTMLHPNFFDFMLPALEHYKDQGMVFSISGYANRNLHPITEVWGSNNVGIRNRFTCWGWGITRNTWDEVSEDWFGINFTDYEKFVEDAAKGKNSFMSCISKDPKGSWAWPMNKHWRKDRLEIAPDESLVQNIGEEDGKFATSWSWQSQQTDLYFPNRIYESFDFEMADMELEELS
;
A
#
# COMPACT_ATOMS: atom_id res chain seq x y z
N MET A 1 -29.15 1.49 -6.63
CA MET A 1 -29.04 0.13 -7.16
C MET A 1 -28.08 -0.61 -6.25
N GLY A 2 -28.42 -1.78 -5.77
CA GLY A 2 -27.59 -2.51 -4.78
C GLY A 2 -26.31 -3.09 -5.44
N PRO A 3 -25.32 -3.50 -4.61
CA PRO A 3 -23.98 -3.91 -5.07
C PRO A 3 -23.92 -5.26 -5.82
N ASP A 4 -25.05 -5.83 -6.25
CA ASP A 4 -25.13 -7.20 -6.80
C ASP A 4 -25.19 -7.29 -8.33
N SER A 5 -24.84 -6.27 -9.09
CA SER A 5 -24.99 -6.27 -10.55
C SER A 5 -23.69 -6.42 -11.37
N PHE A 6 -22.63 -6.95 -10.80
CA PHE A 6 -21.46 -7.38 -11.59
C PHE A 6 -21.54 -8.86 -11.91
N LEU A 7 -21.50 -9.19 -13.20
CA LEU A 7 -21.66 -10.48 -13.85
C LEU A 7 -20.80 -11.57 -13.18
N GLY A 8 -21.41 -12.68 -12.87
CA GLY A 8 -21.07 -14.05 -12.51
C GLY A 8 -19.61 -14.58 -12.54
N GLY A 9 -18.59 -13.78 -12.23
CA GLY A 9 -17.22 -14.23 -12.02
C GLY A 9 -16.92 -14.45 -10.54
N VAL A 10 -16.03 -15.36 -10.22
CA VAL A 10 -15.52 -15.58 -8.86
C VAL A 10 -14.85 -14.30 -8.40
N ARG A 11 -15.43 -13.63 -7.41
CA ARG A 11 -14.91 -12.40 -6.84
C ARG A 11 -13.64 -12.69 -6.05
N LEU A 12 -12.58 -11.87 -6.19
CA LEU A 12 -11.37 -12.00 -5.41
C LEU A 12 -11.66 -11.97 -3.91
N LYS A 13 -11.05 -12.89 -3.18
CA LYS A 13 -10.98 -12.84 -1.72
C LYS A 13 -9.78 -11.98 -1.32
N VAL A 14 -10.07 -10.84 -0.71
CA VAL A 14 -9.07 -9.85 -0.31
C VAL A 14 -8.92 -9.87 1.21
N ALA A 15 -7.67 -9.86 1.68
CA ALA A 15 -7.33 -9.64 3.09
C ALA A 15 -6.60 -8.29 3.25
N LEU A 16 -6.63 -7.77 4.47
CA LEU A 16 -5.79 -6.65 4.87
C LEU A 16 -4.53 -7.19 5.57
N SER A 17 -3.40 -6.58 5.28
CA SER A 17 -2.15 -6.74 6.00
C SER A 17 -1.77 -5.39 6.60
N MET A 18 -1.36 -5.36 7.87
CA MET A 18 -0.97 -4.13 8.53
C MET A 18 0.30 -4.32 9.34
N THR A 19 1.20 -3.36 9.25
CA THR A 19 2.35 -3.27 10.13
C THR A 19 2.20 -2.12 11.10
N ALA A 20 2.61 -2.35 12.35
CA ALA A 20 2.58 -1.35 13.41
C ALA A 20 3.84 -1.42 14.27
N TRP A 21 4.19 -0.29 14.88
CA TRP A 21 5.27 -0.17 15.84
C TRP A 21 4.88 0.91 16.88
N LYS A 22 5.47 1.08 17.92
CA LYS A 22 5.44 2.00 19.08
C LYS A 22 4.42 3.19 19.11
N ARG A 23 3.46 3.33 18.19
CA ARG A 23 2.58 4.50 18.01
C ARG A 23 1.09 4.15 18.10
N PRO A 24 0.58 3.69 19.28
CA PRO A 24 -0.82 3.26 19.40
C PRO A 24 -1.83 4.35 19.03
N GLN A 25 -1.51 5.63 19.22
CA GLN A 25 -2.39 6.75 18.87
C GLN A 25 -2.61 6.93 17.36
N TYR A 26 -1.61 6.64 16.52
CA TYR A 26 -1.78 6.63 15.07
C TYR A 26 -2.47 5.34 14.61
N PHE A 27 -2.04 4.22 15.16
CA PHE A 27 -2.65 2.91 14.92
C PHE A 27 -4.17 2.92 15.14
N GLU A 28 -4.63 3.51 16.25
CA GLU A 28 -6.06 3.63 16.53
C GLU A 28 -6.80 4.46 15.48
N LYS A 29 -6.26 5.62 15.09
CA LYS A 29 -6.84 6.47 14.04
C LYS A 29 -6.94 5.74 12.69
N VAL A 30 -5.91 4.97 12.34
CA VAL A 30 -5.91 4.19 11.10
C VAL A 30 -6.98 3.10 11.15
N LEU A 31 -7.11 2.35 12.26
CA LEU A 31 -8.19 1.37 12.43
C LEU A 31 -9.57 2.00 12.33
N ASP A 32 -9.78 3.19 12.92
CA ASP A 32 -11.04 3.93 12.77
C ASP A 32 -11.31 4.31 11.31
N SER A 33 -10.29 4.72 10.58
CA SER A 33 -10.43 5.04 9.16
C SER A 33 -10.76 3.80 8.31
N ILE A 34 -10.19 2.61 8.63
CA ILE A 34 -10.54 1.34 8.00
C ILE A 34 -12.03 1.02 8.21
N ILE A 35 -12.51 1.15 9.45
CA ILE A 35 -13.92 0.92 9.80
C ILE A 35 -14.82 1.90 9.02
N ASN A 36 -14.49 3.18 9.03
CA ASN A 36 -15.24 4.23 8.35
C ASN A 36 -15.27 4.07 6.83
N ALA A 37 -14.23 3.50 6.25
CA ALA A 37 -14.16 3.17 4.83
C ALA A 37 -14.84 1.83 4.46
N GLY A 38 -15.45 1.12 5.42
CA GLY A 38 -16.17 -0.13 5.18
C GLY A 38 -15.31 -1.39 5.18
N GLY A 39 -14.04 -1.32 5.60
CA GLY A 39 -13.09 -2.45 5.60
C GLY A 39 -13.20 -3.40 6.79
N ALA A 40 -14.05 -3.14 7.77
CA ALA A 40 -14.12 -3.89 9.04
C ALA A 40 -14.41 -5.40 8.87
N ALA A 41 -15.10 -5.79 7.80
CA ALA A 41 -15.44 -7.19 7.52
C ALA A 41 -14.31 -7.98 6.84
N LEU A 42 -13.30 -7.31 6.30
CA LEU A 42 -12.18 -7.97 5.63
C LEU A 42 -11.30 -8.68 6.67
N PRO A 43 -10.82 -9.91 6.40
CA PRO A 43 -9.81 -10.55 7.23
C PRO A 43 -8.58 -9.64 7.33
N MET A 44 -8.07 -9.43 8.55
CA MET A 44 -6.94 -8.55 8.78
C MET A 44 -5.81 -9.27 9.52
N HIS A 45 -4.58 -9.11 9.06
CA HIS A 45 -3.38 -9.65 9.66
C HIS A 45 -2.48 -8.49 10.10
N ILE A 46 -2.39 -8.28 11.41
CA ILE A 46 -1.67 -7.15 12.01
C ILE A 46 -0.38 -7.67 12.63
N SER A 47 0.76 -7.20 12.13
CA SER A 47 2.08 -7.50 12.68
C SER A 47 2.61 -6.29 13.45
N ILE A 48 2.75 -6.45 14.78
CA ILE A 48 3.25 -5.41 15.67
C ILE A 48 4.71 -5.71 15.98
N ASP A 49 5.60 -4.82 15.54
CA ASP A 49 7.05 -4.97 15.71
C ASP A 49 7.47 -4.86 17.18
N GLY A 50 8.59 -5.50 17.53
CA GLY A 50 9.05 -5.69 18.91
C GLY A 50 9.76 -4.48 19.52
N GLY A 51 10.13 -4.65 20.80
CA GLY A 51 10.91 -3.69 21.55
C GLY A 51 10.11 -2.66 22.37
N TYR A 52 8.77 -2.69 22.33
CA TYR A 52 7.88 -1.77 23.07
C TYR A 52 6.64 -2.51 23.57
N GLU A 53 6.81 -3.38 24.58
CA GLU A 53 5.77 -4.29 25.09
C GLU A 53 4.52 -3.56 25.59
N GLU A 54 4.67 -2.43 26.28
CA GLU A 54 3.54 -1.64 26.77
C GLU A 54 2.67 -1.13 25.61
N GLN A 55 3.30 -0.58 24.56
CA GLN A 55 2.60 -0.09 23.37
C GLN A 55 1.95 -1.22 22.57
N GLN A 56 2.60 -2.39 22.50
CA GLN A 56 2.01 -3.59 21.89
C GLN A 56 0.74 -4.04 22.59
N ASN A 57 0.75 -4.03 23.94
CA ASN A 57 -0.42 -4.40 24.73
C ASN A 57 -1.58 -3.41 24.50
N VAL A 58 -1.31 -2.11 24.47
CA VAL A 58 -2.31 -1.08 24.12
C VAL A 58 -2.88 -1.32 22.73
N MET A 59 -2.05 -1.62 21.73
CA MET A 59 -2.54 -1.89 20.37
C MET A 59 -3.42 -3.15 20.29
N ARG A 60 -3.09 -4.21 21.05
CA ARG A 60 -3.94 -5.42 21.16
C ARG A 60 -5.31 -5.08 21.77
N GLU A 61 -5.33 -4.33 22.86
CA GLU A 61 -6.57 -3.88 23.49
C GLU A 61 -7.44 -3.04 22.53
N ILE A 62 -6.82 -2.16 21.75
CA ILE A 62 -7.53 -1.38 20.73
C ILE A 62 -8.22 -2.30 19.71
N VAL A 63 -7.52 -3.33 19.20
CA VAL A 63 -8.09 -4.27 18.24
C VAL A 63 -9.25 -5.04 18.84
N GLU A 64 -9.12 -5.53 20.08
CA GLU A 64 -10.18 -6.25 20.80
C GLU A 64 -11.42 -5.38 21.00
N HIS A 65 -11.25 -4.13 21.42
CA HIS A 65 -12.37 -3.20 21.61
C HIS A 65 -13.11 -2.86 20.32
N LYS A 66 -12.40 -2.78 19.19
CA LYS A 66 -13.03 -2.47 17.89
C LYS A 66 -13.71 -3.66 17.25
N SER A 67 -13.60 -4.87 17.82
CA SER A 67 -14.23 -6.11 17.32
C SER A 67 -13.96 -6.38 15.83
N LEU A 68 -12.74 -6.14 15.39
CA LEU A 68 -12.30 -6.37 14.01
C LEU A 68 -12.08 -7.87 13.76
N ASN A 69 -12.28 -8.31 12.52
CA ASN A 69 -11.88 -9.65 12.07
C ASN A 69 -10.36 -9.72 11.87
N ALA A 70 -9.60 -9.64 12.96
CA ALA A 70 -8.16 -9.47 12.93
C ALA A 70 -7.41 -10.57 13.69
N SER A 71 -6.30 -11.02 13.10
CA SER A 71 -5.25 -11.81 13.74
C SER A 71 -4.07 -10.90 14.07
N VAL A 72 -3.67 -10.84 15.35
CA VAL A 72 -2.59 -9.96 15.81
C VAL A 72 -1.37 -10.78 16.16
N TYR A 73 -0.22 -10.42 15.58
CA TYR A 73 1.10 -11.02 15.80
C TYR A 73 2.02 -9.97 16.40
N ALA A 74 2.34 -10.06 17.68
CA ALA A 74 3.28 -9.17 18.33
C ALA A 74 4.62 -9.89 18.56
N HIS A 75 5.70 -9.24 18.15
CA HIS A 75 7.05 -9.80 18.18
C HIS A 75 7.78 -9.39 19.48
N GLU A 76 8.57 -10.28 20.03
CA GLU A 76 9.41 -9.97 21.19
C GLU A 76 10.57 -9.03 20.81
N GLU A 77 11.18 -9.28 19.65
CA GLU A 77 12.30 -8.50 19.12
C GLU A 77 11.87 -7.62 17.96
N ASN A 78 12.54 -6.48 17.78
CA ASN A 78 12.31 -5.60 16.64
C ASN A 78 12.85 -6.24 15.36
N LEU A 79 11.96 -6.60 14.45
CA LEU A 79 12.28 -7.19 13.16
C LEU A 79 12.75 -6.13 12.14
N GLY A 80 12.36 -4.89 12.37
CA GLY A 80 12.53 -3.80 11.41
C GLY A 80 11.47 -3.82 10.30
N CYS A 81 11.33 -2.68 9.64
CA CYS A 81 10.26 -2.41 8.69
C CYS A 81 10.13 -3.49 7.60
N SER A 82 11.25 -3.89 6.97
CA SER A 82 11.23 -4.87 5.87
C SER A 82 10.77 -6.26 6.30
N ALA A 83 11.34 -6.78 7.39
CA ALA A 83 10.98 -8.12 7.86
C ALA A 83 9.59 -8.16 8.48
N ASN A 84 9.17 -7.09 9.16
CA ASN A 84 7.82 -6.98 9.72
C ASN A 84 6.75 -6.94 8.62
N THR A 85 7.00 -6.19 7.52
CA THR A 85 6.11 -6.16 6.35
C THR A 85 6.04 -7.52 5.67
N HIS A 86 7.18 -8.17 5.43
CA HIS A 86 7.21 -9.52 4.88
C HIS A 86 6.41 -10.51 5.73
N TYR A 87 6.58 -10.45 7.04
CA TYR A 87 5.85 -11.31 7.97
C TYR A 87 4.34 -11.11 7.87
N ALA A 88 3.87 -9.86 7.91
CA ALA A 88 2.45 -9.53 7.82
C ALA A 88 1.81 -10.02 6.50
N LEU A 89 2.49 -9.79 5.37
CA LEU A 89 2.06 -10.28 4.05
C LEU A 89 2.05 -11.81 3.98
N SER A 90 3.12 -12.45 4.47
CA SER A 90 3.21 -13.92 4.51
C SER A 90 2.07 -14.52 5.30
N LYS A 91 1.74 -13.95 6.48
CA LYS A 91 0.64 -14.43 7.31
C LYS A 91 -0.72 -14.31 6.63
N ALA A 92 -0.95 -13.23 5.91
CA ALA A 92 -2.20 -13.06 5.17
C ALA A 92 -2.30 -14.04 3.98
N PHE A 93 -1.19 -14.35 3.30
CA PHE A 93 -1.18 -15.32 2.20
C PHE A 93 -1.01 -16.79 2.62
N GLU A 94 -0.83 -17.12 3.92
CA GLU A 94 -0.91 -18.50 4.42
C GLU A 94 -2.28 -19.16 4.13
N ASP A 95 -3.36 -18.38 4.14
CA ASP A 95 -4.65 -18.84 3.63
C ASP A 95 -4.62 -18.85 2.09
N SER A 96 -4.57 -20.07 1.52
CA SER A 96 -4.54 -20.28 0.07
C SER A 96 -5.79 -19.76 -0.66
N SER A 97 -6.85 -19.44 0.07
CA SER A 97 -8.07 -18.87 -0.51
C SER A 97 -8.00 -17.33 -0.69
N ILE A 98 -7.00 -16.66 -0.13
CA ILE A 98 -6.80 -15.22 -0.33
C ILE A 98 -6.11 -14.99 -1.67
N ASP A 99 -6.75 -14.25 -2.54
CA ASP A 99 -6.29 -13.96 -3.91
C ASP A 99 -5.48 -12.66 -3.99
N ALA A 100 -5.75 -11.70 -3.09
CA ALA A 100 -5.07 -10.41 -3.06
C ALA A 100 -4.99 -9.86 -1.64
N ILE A 101 -4.02 -8.97 -1.40
CA ILE A 101 -3.84 -8.27 -0.13
C ILE A 101 -3.78 -6.77 -0.38
N ILE A 102 -4.36 -6.01 0.54
CA ILE A 102 -4.13 -4.57 0.69
C ILE A 102 -3.27 -4.37 1.93
N HIS A 103 -2.10 -3.74 1.76
CA HIS A 103 -1.16 -3.46 2.85
C HIS A 103 -1.26 -2.01 3.33
N LEU A 104 -1.26 -1.85 4.65
CA LEU A 104 -1.34 -0.57 5.36
C LEU A 104 -0.23 -0.47 6.42
N GLU A 105 0.15 0.75 6.76
CA GLU A 105 1.03 1.05 7.90
C GLU A 105 0.23 1.75 9.01
N ASP A 106 0.76 1.75 10.24
CA ASP A 106 0.08 2.30 11.43
C ASP A 106 -0.13 3.82 11.38
N ASP A 107 0.34 4.50 10.33
CA ASP A 107 0.20 5.93 10.09
C ASP A 107 -0.46 6.27 8.75
N THR A 108 -1.05 5.30 8.07
CA THR A 108 -1.73 5.47 6.78
C THR A 108 -3.25 5.55 6.95
N MET A 109 -3.79 6.75 7.12
CA MET A 109 -5.24 7.00 7.21
C MET A 109 -5.92 6.85 5.86
N LEU A 110 -7.15 6.32 5.85
CA LEU A 110 -7.94 6.03 4.67
C LEU A 110 -9.06 7.04 4.46
N HIS A 111 -9.27 7.43 3.20
CA HIS A 111 -10.47 8.13 2.76
C HIS A 111 -11.69 7.18 2.79
N PRO A 112 -12.91 7.66 3.03
CA PRO A 112 -14.12 6.82 3.03
C PRO A 112 -14.30 5.96 1.76
N ASN A 113 -13.88 6.43 0.59
CA ASN A 113 -13.95 5.66 -0.66
C ASN A 113 -12.72 4.79 -0.95
N PHE A 114 -11.82 4.59 -0.01
CA PHE A 114 -10.61 3.81 -0.26
C PHE A 114 -10.91 2.39 -0.77
N PHE A 115 -11.81 1.67 -0.10
CA PHE A 115 -12.17 0.31 -0.53
C PHE A 115 -13.10 0.30 -1.75
N ASP A 116 -13.87 1.36 -2.01
CA ASP A 116 -14.66 1.52 -3.24
C ASP A 116 -13.76 1.62 -4.48
N PHE A 117 -12.52 2.08 -4.30
CA PHE A 117 -11.49 2.06 -5.35
C PHE A 117 -10.68 0.77 -5.36
N MET A 118 -10.07 0.41 -4.22
CA MET A 118 -9.08 -0.67 -4.17
C MET A 118 -9.64 -2.04 -4.54
N LEU A 119 -10.85 -2.37 -4.06
CA LEU A 119 -11.42 -3.70 -4.31
C LEU A 119 -11.82 -3.89 -5.79
N PRO A 120 -12.55 -2.94 -6.43
CA PRO A 120 -12.81 -3.03 -7.86
C PRO A 120 -11.53 -2.99 -8.72
N ALA A 121 -10.54 -2.18 -8.36
CA ALA A 121 -9.29 -2.12 -9.11
C ALA A 121 -8.51 -3.44 -9.07
N LEU A 122 -8.38 -4.06 -7.89
CA LEU A 122 -7.76 -5.38 -7.76
C LEU A 122 -8.50 -6.45 -8.59
N GLU A 123 -9.84 -6.45 -8.56
CA GLU A 123 -10.64 -7.37 -9.36
C GLU A 123 -10.47 -7.14 -10.86
N HIS A 124 -10.47 -5.87 -11.29
CA HIS A 124 -10.39 -5.48 -12.70
C HIS A 124 -9.03 -5.85 -13.31
N TYR A 125 -7.95 -5.60 -12.57
CA TYR A 125 -6.58 -5.80 -13.08
C TYR A 125 -5.92 -7.12 -12.66
N LYS A 126 -6.62 -8.05 -12.00
CA LYS A 126 -6.05 -9.30 -11.47
C LYS A 126 -5.28 -10.16 -12.49
N ASP A 127 -5.72 -10.14 -13.74
CA ASP A 127 -5.16 -10.94 -14.84
C ASP A 127 -4.25 -10.12 -15.77
N GLN A 128 -4.03 -8.84 -15.46
CA GLN A 128 -3.19 -7.93 -16.24
C GLN A 128 -1.73 -8.04 -15.82
N GLY A 129 -0.95 -8.83 -16.56
CA GLY A 129 0.46 -9.11 -16.24
C GLY A 129 1.37 -7.88 -16.15
N MET A 130 1.01 -6.77 -16.80
CA MET A 130 1.74 -5.51 -16.73
C MET A 130 1.46 -4.73 -15.44
N VAL A 131 0.32 -4.98 -14.78
CA VAL A 131 -0.03 -4.31 -13.52
C VAL A 131 0.64 -5.03 -12.35
N PHE A 132 1.52 -4.32 -11.66
CA PHE A 132 2.27 -4.82 -10.52
C PHE A 132 1.52 -4.60 -9.20
N SER A 133 0.95 -3.41 -9.03
CA SER A 133 0.25 -3.02 -7.81
C SER A 133 -0.87 -2.04 -8.08
N ILE A 134 -1.81 -1.99 -7.14
CA ILE A 134 -2.81 -0.94 -7.04
C ILE A 134 -2.44 -0.07 -5.85
N SER A 135 -2.48 1.26 -5.96
CA SER A 135 -2.17 2.18 -4.86
C SER A 135 -3.32 3.13 -4.61
N GLY A 136 -3.68 3.31 -3.35
CA GLY A 136 -4.63 4.36 -2.95
C GLY A 136 -4.01 5.76 -2.86
N TYR A 137 -2.70 5.85 -2.95
CA TYR A 137 -1.97 7.12 -2.86
C TYR A 137 -1.82 7.79 -4.22
N ALA A 138 -2.09 9.08 -4.27
CA ALA A 138 -1.77 9.94 -5.40
C ALA A 138 -1.08 11.22 -4.94
N ASN A 139 -0.17 11.73 -5.77
CA ASN A 139 0.43 13.05 -5.60
C ASN A 139 0.71 13.64 -6.98
N ARG A 140 -0.17 14.54 -7.41
CA ARG A 140 -0.14 15.15 -8.75
C ARG A 140 1.13 15.97 -9.01
N ASN A 141 1.70 16.58 -7.96
CA ASN A 141 2.85 17.44 -8.12
C ASN A 141 4.17 16.69 -8.23
N LEU A 142 4.26 15.54 -7.56
CA LEU A 142 5.49 14.74 -7.53
C LEU A 142 5.48 13.63 -8.59
N HIS A 143 4.30 13.20 -8.98
CA HIS A 143 4.13 12.01 -9.81
C HIS A 143 2.97 12.21 -10.76
N PRO A 144 3.16 12.99 -11.83
CA PRO A 144 2.14 13.06 -12.86
C PRO A 144 1.88 11.62 -13.35
N ILE A 145 0.69 11.16 -13.10
CA ILE A 145 0.06 10.12 -13.90
C ILE A 145 -0.13 10.81 -15.24
N THR A 146 -0.12 10.11 -16.33
CA THR A 146 -0.25 10.63 -17.67
C THR A 146 -1.09 11.92 -17.83
N GLU A 147 -0.96 12.64 -18.90
CA GLU A 147 -1.40 14.03 -19.09
C GLU A 147 -2.92 14.27 -18.97
N VAL A 148 -3.73 13.22 -18.81
CA VAL A 148 -5.20 13.33 -18.84
C VAL A 148 -5.80 13.11 -17.46
N TRP A 149 -6.11 14.21 -16.80
CA TRP A 149 -6.79 14.21 -15.51
C TRP A 149 -8.26 14.61 -15.70
N GLY A 150 -9.17 13.71 -15.36
CA GLY A 150 -10.59 14.02 -15.17
C GLY A 150 -11.02 13.76 -13.73
N SER A 151 -12.16 14.28 -13.33
CA SER A 151 -12.72 13.94 -12.01
C SER A 151 -13.15 12.48 -11.99
N ASN A 152 -12.69 11.69 -11.06
CA ASN A 152 -12.90 10.26 -10.84
C ASN A 152 -12.00 9.33 -11.68
N ASN A 153 -11.00 9.84 -12.37
CA ASN A 153 -10.16 9.03 -13.23
C ASN A 153 -9.17 8.19 -12.43
N VAL A 154 -8.88 7.06 -13.00
CA VAL A 154 -7.82 6.15 -12.59
C VAL A 154 -6.73 6.22 -13.66
N GLY A 155 -5.50 6.24 -13.24
CA GLY A 155 -4.35 6.34 -14.15
C GLY A 155 -3.27 5.32 -13.85
N ILE A 156 -2.29 5.27 -14.76
CA ILE A 156 -1.15 4.39 -14.68
C ILE A 156 0.07 5.17 -14.21
N ARG A 157 0.91 4.52 -13.41
CA ARG A 157 2.20 5.06 -12.99
C ARG A 157 3.31 4.07 -13.23
N ASN A 158 4.42 4.59 -13.72
CA ASN A 158 5.65 3.82 -13.85
C ASN A 158 6.46 3.91 -12.54
N ARG A 159 5.88 3.47 -11.42
CA ARG A 159 6.53 3.42 -10.10
C ARG A 159 5.69 2.62 -9.12
N PHE A 160 6.32 2.16 -8.04
CA PHE A 160 5.65 1.61 -6.87
C PHE A 160 5.55 2.66 -5.76
N THR A 161 4.39 2.76 -5.12
CA THR A 161 4.17 3.62 -3.96
C THR A 161 3.72 2.84 -2.74
N CYS A 162 4.27 3.22 -1.58
CA CYS A 162 4.21 2.42 -0.37
C CYS A 162 3.04 2.72 0.58
N TRP A 163 2.14 3.61 0.25
CA TRP A 163 1.07 3.98 1.15
C TRP A 163 -0.28 3.48 0.65
N GLY A 164 -0.86 2.54 1.40
CA GLY A 164 -2.15 1.96 1.07
C GLY A 164 -2.15 1.31 -0.31
N TRP A 165 -1.37 0.25 -0.46
CA TRP A 165 -1.19 -0.47 -1.73
C TRP A 165 -1.71 -1.90 -1.66
N GLY A 166 -2.05 -2.45 -2.82
CA GLY A 166 -2.52 -3.83 -2.95
C GLY A 166 -1.82 -4.59 -4.06
N ILE A 167 -1.67 -5.89 -3.88
CA ILE A 167 -1.11 -6.84 -4.85
C ILE A 167 -1.92 -8.12 -4.88
N THR A 168 -1.86 -8.81 -6.01
CA THR A 168 -2.39 -10.16 -6.16
C THR A 168 -1.43 -11.21 -5.59
N ARG A 169 -1.93 -12.43 -5.38
CA ARG A 169 -1.10 -13.59 -5.01
C ARG A 169 0.04 -13.82 -6.00
N ASN A 170 -0.25 -13.73 -7.29
CA ASN A 170 0.78 -13.93 -8.32
C ASN A 170 1.96 -12.95 -8.14
N THR A 171 1.68 -11.68 -7.86
CA THR A 171 2.73 -10.70 -7.57
C THR A 171 3.46 -11.02 -6.27
N TRP A 172 2.76 -11.47 -5.23
CA TRP A 172 3.38 -11.88 -3.97
C TRP A 172 4.31 -13.08 -4.16
N ASP A 173 3.88 -14.11 -4.86
CA ASP A 173 4.69 -15.30 -5.11
C ASP A 173 6.01 -14.94 -5.82
N GLU A 174 5.95 -14.00 -6.77
CA GLU A 174 7.16 -13.49 -7.45
C GLU A 174 8.08 -12.70 -6.51
N VAL A 175 7.52 -11.84 -5.64
CA VAL A 175 8.30 -10.92 -4.80
C VAL A 175 8.85 -11.61 -3.56
N SER A 176 8.08 -12.53 -2.96
CA SER A 176 8.41 -13.13 -1.67
C SER A 176 9.66 -14.02 -1.71
N GLU A 177 9.90 -14.72 -2.82
CA GLU A 177 11.07 -15.59 -2.98
C GLU A 177 12.41 -14.85 -2.86
N ASP A 178 12.41 -13.58 -3.24
CA ASP A 178 13.61 -12.76 -3.35
C ASP A 178 13.60 -11.55 -2.39
N TRP A 179 12.66 -11.51 -1.45
CA TRP A 179 12.47 -10.35 -0.58
C TRP A 179 13.72 -9.93 0.18
N PHE A 180 14.50 -10.89 0.68
CA PHE A 180 15.75 -10.64 1.40
C PHE A 180 17.00 -10.79 0.54
N GLY A 181 16.83 -11.15 -0.74
CA GLY A 181 17.91 -11.36 -1.70
C GLY A 181 18.44 -10.03 -2.27
N ILE A 182 19.28 -9.32 -1.52
CA ILE A 182 19.86 -8.05 -1.96
C ILE A 182 21.18 -8.29 -2.67
N ASN A 183 21.22 -7.99 -3.97
CA ASN A 183 22.44 -7.79 -4.69
C ASN A 183 22.88 -6.33 -4.58
N PHE A 184 23.99 -6.05 -3.90
CA PHE A 184 24.50 -4.70 -3.70
C PHE A 184 24.75 -3.94 -5.01
N THR A 185 25.16 -4.62 -6.07
CA THR A 185 25.37 -4.02 -7.39
C THR A 185 24.06 -3.49 -7.99
N ASP A 186 22.99 -4.24 -7.83
CA ASP A 186 21.65 -3.82 -8.26
C ASP A 186 21.14 -2.65 -7.43
N TYR A 187 21.46 -2.62 -6.11
CA TYR A 187 21.11 -1.51 -5.24
C TYR A 187 21.86 -0.23 -5.61
N GLU A 188 23.17 -0.30 -5.87
CA GLU A 188 23.97 0.86 -6.30
C GLU A 188 23.41 1.45 -7.61
N LYS A 189 23.14 0.60 -8.59
CA LYS A 189 22.52 1.01 -9.84
C LYS A 189 21.13 1.63 -9.63
N PHE A 190 20.36 1.06 -8.73
CA PHE A 190 19.06 1.59 -8.35
C PHE A 190 19.17 3.00 -7.75
N VAL A 191 20.11 3.24 -6.83
CA VAL A 191 20.39 4.56 -6.25
C VAL A 191 20.89 5.56 -7.31
N GLU A 192 21.78 5.12 -8.22
CA GLU A 192 22.27 5.95 -9.32
C GLU A 192 21.15 6.37 -10.29
N ASP A 193 20.28 5.44 -10.66
CA ASP A 193 19.14 5.72 -11.54
C ASP A 193 18.14 6.68 -10.88
N ALA A 194 17.98 6.56 -9.57
CA ALA A 194 17.18 7.47 -8.77
C ALA A 194 17.77 8.89 -8.73
N ALA A 195 19.07 9.00 -8.50
CA ALA A 195 19.79 10.28 -8.49
C ALA A 195 19.76 10.99 -9.87
N LYS A 196 19.56 10.24 -10.96
CA LYS A 196 19.41 10.78 -12.32
C LYS A 196 17.96 11.23 -12.64
N GLY A 197 17.11 11.34 -11.64
CA GLY A 197 15.72 11.82 -11.80
C GLY A 197 14.77 10.80 -12.44
N LYS A 198 15.23 9.58 -12.68
CA LYS A 198 14.38 8.50 -13.19
C LYS A 198 13.41 7.95 -12.13
N ASN A 199 13.61 8.33 -10.87
CA ASN A 199 12.76 7.96 -9.74
C ASN A 199 12.94 8.95 -8.58
N SER A 200 12.15 10.00 -8.50
CA SER A 200 12.25 11.05 -7.47
C SER A 200 11.92 10.56 -6.04
N PHE A 201 11.24 9.43 -5.90
CA PHE A 201 10.86 8.85 -4.61
C PHE A 201 12.01 8.20 -3.84
N MET A 202 13.15 8.03 -4.46
CA MET A 202 14.28 7.29 -3.93
C MET A 202 15.07 7.99 -2.83
N SER A 203 14.82 9.27 -2.58
CA SER A 203 15.43 9.99 -1.46
C SER A 203 15.02 9.43 -0.09
N CYS A 204 13.92 8.68 -0.04
CA CYS A 204 13.39 8.05 1.18
C CYS A 204 13.90 6.63 1.43
N ILE A 205 14.62 6.02 0.49
CA ILE A 205 15.22 4.72 0.72
C ILE A 205 16.39 4.91 1.69
N SER A 206 16.26 4.28 2.83
CA SER A 206 17.32 4.16 3.82
C SER A 206 18.63 3.75 3.15
N LYS A 207 19.76 4.33 3.61
CA LYS A 207 21.10 3.85 3.26
C LYS A 207 21.34 2.40 3.66
N ASP A 208 20.44 1.83 4.47
CA ASP A 208 20.40 0.42 4.81
C ASP A 208 19.33 -0.28 3.95
N PRO A 209 19.73 -0.95 2.86
CA PRO A 209 18.81 -1.68 2.00
C PRO A 209 18.09 -2.83 2.73
N LYS A 210 18.65 -3.35 3.81
CA LYS A 210 18.02 -4.40 4.63
C LYS A 210 16.88 -3.86 5.50
N GLY A 211 16.91 -2.56 5.80
CA GLY A 211 15.88 -1.89 6.59
C GLY A 211 14.68 -1.40 5.77
N SER A 212 14.75 -1.43 4.44
CA SER A 212 13.71 -0.90 3.57
C SER A 212 12.97 -2.00 2.81
N TRP A 213 11.70 -2.20 3.10
CA TRP A 213 10.83 -3.10 2.35
C TRP A 213 10.46 -2.59 0.94
N ALA A 214 10.63 -1.31 0.68
CA ALA A 214 10.42 -0.76 -0.66
C ALA A 214 11.44 -1.32 -1.68
N TRP A 215 12.58 -1.83 -1.23
CA TRP A 215 13.59 -2.41 -2.11
C TRP A 215 13.08 -3.62 -2.91
N PRO A 216 12.59 -4.71 -2.28
CA PRO A 216 12.11 -5.86 -3.03
C PRO A 216 10.97 -5.48 -3.99
N MET A 217 10.03 -4.66 -3.55
CA MET A 217 8.93 -4.20 -4.40
C MET A 217 9.43 -3.40 -5.60
N ASN A 218 10.36 -2.47 -5.41
CA ASN A 218 10.93 -1.69 -6.51
C ASN A 218 11.79 -2.52 -7.47
N LYS A 219 12.47 -3.55 -6.99
CA LYS A 219 13.27 -4.44 -7.83
C LYS A 219 12.39 -5.19 -8.84
N HIS A 220 11.26 -5.70 -8.40
CA HIS A 220 10.34 -6.45 -9.26
C HIS A 220 9.55 -5.54 -10.19
N TRP A 221 9.09 -4.38 -9.72
CA TRP A 221 8.41 -3.39 -10.53
C TRP A 221 9.22 -2.93 -11.76
N ARG A 222 10.55 -2.81 -11.67
CA ARG A 222 11.43 -2.40 -12.78
C ARG A 222 11.45 -3.31 -14.00
N LYS A 223 10.70 -4.38 -13.99
CA LYS A 223 10.55 -5.29 -15.14
C LYS A 223 9.42 -4.81 -16.09
N ASP A 224 9.37 -3.51 -16.36
CA ASP A 224 8.34 -2.87 -17.21
C ASP A 224 6.91 -3.08 -16.68
N ARG A 225 6.75 -3.03 -15.37
CA ARG A 225 5.48 -3.14 -14.67
C ARG A 225 4.96 -1.79 -14.21
N LEU A 226 3.67 -1.70 -14.06
CA LEU A 226 2.92 -0.47 -13.81
C LEU A 226 2.13 -0.55 -12.50
N GLU A 227 1.83 0.60 -11.95
CA GLU A 227 0.95 0.76 -10.80
C GLU A 227 -0.31 1.52 -11.22
N ILE A 228 -1.46 1.04 -10.79
CA ILE A 228 -2.75 1.72 -10.97
C ILE A 228 -3.02 2.58 -9.74
N ALA A 229 -3.46 3.82 -9.94
CA ALA A 229 -3.76 4.74 -8.85
C ALA A 229 -4.92 5.69 -9.19
N PRO A 230 -5.62 6.23 -8.17
CA PRO A 230 -6.64 7.25 -8.37
C PRO A 230 -6.00 8.59 -8.73
N ASP A 231 -6.77 9.49 -9.31
CA ASP A 231 -6.33 10.85 -9.64
C ASP A 231 -6.10 11.73 -8.41
N GLU A 232 -6.77 11.47 -7.30
CA GLU A 232 -6.58 12.12 -6.01
C GLU A 232 -6.32 11.08 -4.93
N SER A 233 -5.48 11.43 -3.96
CA SER A 233 -5.08 10.48 -2.92
C SER A 233 -6.25 10.06 -2.03
N LEU A 234 -6.44 8.76 -1.91
CA LEU A 234 -7.37 8.14 -0.97
C LEU A 234 -6.68 7.68 0.32
N VAL A 235 -5.43 8.04 0.50
CA VAL A 235 -4.67 7.82 1.72
C VAL A 235 -3.93 9.07 2.16
N GLN A 236 -3.75 9.20 3.47
CA GLN A 236 -2.97 10.25 4.10
C GLN A 236 -2.02 9.63 5.10
N ASN A 237 -0.71 9.86 4.95
CA ASN A 237 0.25 9.50 5.98
C ASN A 237 0.24 10.57 7.09
N ILE A 238 0.02 10.16 8.33
CA ILE A 238 -0.05 11.03 9.50
C ILE A 238 1.15 10.90 10.43
N GLY A 239 2.18 10.14 10.04
CA GLY A 239 3.36 9.80 10.85
C GLY A 239 4.44 10.87 10.95
N GLU A 240 4.07 12.18 10.95
CA GLU A 240 5.02 13.29 10.89
C GLU A 240 6.01 13.35 12.04
N GLU A 241 5.53 13.16 13.29
CA GLU A 241 6.32 13.54 14.46
C GLU A 241 7.34 12.48 14.90
N ASP A 242 7.11 11.18 14.59
CA ASP A 242 7.94 10.07 15.11
C ASP A 242 8.33 9.02 14.06
N GLY A 243 8.17 9.33 12.78
CA GLY A 243 8.50 8.43 11.69
C GLY A 243 10.02 8.24 11.55
N LYS A 244 10.51 6.99 11.56
CA LYS A 244 11.94 6.68 11.34
C LYS A 244 12.49 7.26 10.02
N PHE A 245 11.63 7.44 9.04
CA PHE A 245 11.95 7.94 7.69
C PHE A 245 11.36 9.32 7.40
N ALA A 246 10.65 9.94 8.37
CA ALA A 246 10.17 11.29 8.27
C ALA A 246 11.36 12.27 8.35
N THR A 247 11.98 12.54 7.20
CA THR A 247 12.92 13.65 7.09
C THR A 247 12.13 14.90 6.73
N SER A 248 12.49 16.04 7.34
CA SER A 248 11.76 17.28 7.20
C SER A 248 11.52 17.72 5.74
N TRP A 249 12.40 17.34 4.81
CA TRP A 249 12.27 17.70 3.40
C TRP A 249 11.33 16.78 2.62
N SER A 250 11.49 15.46 2.77
CA SER A 250 10.61 14.49 2.09
C SER A 250 9.17 14.63 2.59
N TRP A 251 8.99 14.96 3.86
CA TRP A 251 7.71 15.20 4.46
C TRP A 251 7.05 16.47 3.90
N GLN A 252 7.75 17.61 3.92
CA GLN A 252 7.22 18.89 3.40
C GLN A 252 6.88 18.82 1.90
N SER A 253 7.67 18.11 1.09
CA SER A 253 7.37 17.94 -0.33
C SER A 253 6.18 17.03 -0.60
N GLN A 254 5.82 16.19 0.37
CA GLN A 254 4.68 15.28 0.29
C GLN A 254 3.40 15.89 0.90
N GLN A 255 3.54 16.84 1.82
CA GLN A 255 2.41 17.43 2.55
C GLN A 255 1.54 18.40 1.74
N THR A 256 2.04 18.97 0.67
CA THR A 256 1.26 19.93 -0.13
C THR A 256 -0.01 19.33 -0.73
N ASP A 257 -0.12 17.98 -0.76
CA ASP A 257 -1.26 17.25 -1.31
C ASP A 257 -1.84 16.19 -0.33
N LEU A 258 -1.54 16.31 0.96
CA LEU A 258 -1.90 15.30 1.98
C LEU A 258 -3.32 15.41 2.51
N TYR A 259 -4.11 16.31 2.02
CA TYR A 259 -5.51 16.36 2.41
C TYR A 259 -6.32 15.44 1.52
N PHE A 260 -7.14 14.60 2.16
CA PHE A 260 -8.19 13.90 1.45
C PHE A 260 -9.01 14.89 0.63
N PRO A 261 -9.42 14.51 -0.59
CA PRO A 261 -10.42 15.29 -1.31
C PRO A 261 -11.66 15.45 -0.41
N ASN A 262 -12.18 16.68 -0.33
CA ASN A 262 -13.40 16.97 0.45
C ASN A 262 -14.67 16.47 -0.25
N ARG A 263 -14.55 15.48 -1.12
CA ARG A 263 -15.68 14.93 -1.88
C ARG A 263 -15.76 13.42 -1.67
N ILE A 264 -16.97 12.90 -1.74
CA ILE A 264 -17.24 11.47 -1.85
C ILE A 264 -17.40 11.11 -3.32
N TYR A 265 -16.72 10.08 -3.75
CA TYR A 265 -16.81 9.56 -5.10
C TYR A 265 -18.00 8.61 -5.22
N GLU A 266 -18.80 8.78 -6.29
CA GLU A 266 -19.88 7.83 -6.58
C GLU A 266 -19.35 6.57 -7.28
N SER A 267 -18.30 6.71 -8.07
CA SER A 267 -17.62 5.61 -8.79
C SER A 267 -16.22 6.05 -9.24
N PHE A 268 -15.40 5.09 -9.63
CA PHE A 268 -14.11 5.30 -10.29
C PHE A 268 -14.20 4.83 -11.75
N ASP A 269 -13.54 5.55 -12.64
CA ASP A 269 -13.53 5.28 -14.07
C ASP A 269 -12.16 4.72 -14.47
N PHE A 270 -12.13 3.48 -14.93
CA PHE A 270 -10.93 2.76 -15.35
C PHE A 270 -10.65 2.87 -16.86
N GLU A 271 -11.55 3.46 -17.64
CA GLU A 271 -11.46 3.49 -19.11
C GLU A 271 -10.11 4.07 -19.59
N MET A 272 -9.66 5.15 -18.98
CA MET A 272 -8.39 5.79 -19.35
C MET A 272 -7.18 4.90 -19.08
N ALA A 273 -7.14 4.23 -17.92
CA ALA A 273 -6.07 3.31 -17.60
C ALA A 273 -6.07 2.08 -18.52
N ASP A 274 -7.24 1.58 -18.89
CA ASP A 274 -7.40 0.47 -19.83
C ASP A 274 -6.88 0.83 -21.23
N MET A 275 -7.22 2.02 -21.74
CA MET A 275 -6.73 2.51 -23.04
C MET A 275 -5.20 2.62 -23.07
N GLU A 276 -4.60 3.15 -22.00
CA GLU A 276 -3.15 3.25 -21.90
C GLU A 276 -2.46 1.89 -21.82
N LEU A 277 -3.04 0.92 -21.09
CA LEU A 277 -2.54 -0.45 -21.04
C LEU A 277 -2.58 -1.12 -22.41
N GLU A 278 -3.62 -0.89 -23.20
CA GLU A 278 -3.74 -1.40 -24.56
C GLU A 278 -2.68 -0.81 -25.49
N GLU A 279 -2.33 0.48 -25.36
CA GLU A 279 -1.29 1.12 -26.17
C GLU A 279 0.13 0.62 -25.82
N LEU A 280 0.34 0.13 -24.60
CA LEU A 280 1.64 -0.36 -24.12
C LEU A 280 1.84 -1.87 -24.32
N SER A 281 0.78 -2.61 -24.64
CA SER A 281 0.79 -4.06 -24.85
C SER A 281 1.07 -4.43 -26.32
#